data_d829458af729c4378af049629c92b63e
#
_entry.id   d829458af729c4378af049629c92b63e
#
_cell.length_a   1.000
_cell.length_b   1.000
_cell.length_c   1.000
_cell.angle_alpha   90.00
_cell.angle_beta   90.00
_cell.angle_gamma   90.00
#
_symmetry.space_group_name_H-M   'P 1'
#
loop_
_entity.id
_entity.type
_entity.pdbx_description
1 polymer ?
#
loop_
_entity_poly.entity_id
_entity_poly.type
_entity_poly.pdbx_seq_one_letter_code
_entity_poly.pdbx_strand_id
1 'polypeptide(L)'
;MNYKLTIDWDDFLTNYWQKKPVILRKAFVNFIDPITPDELAGLAMEEEIDSRIVSNKDGVWDAKFGPFTQYDNLGVDHWSLLVQAVDHWHEQAATLLKPFKCLPQWQFDDLMVSYATQGAGVGPHIDNYDVFIIQGMGSRRWQVGDRDPNYKQFNAHKALLHVKEYQPIIDEDIATGDILYIPTGCPHNGTSIGESLSYSVGFMTQTSQQLLSSFADYVIDNLPISVYYQDPDLKLPNDSHRVQPYELKKVQDQIIDLIKTPSLFNDWFGRHITLPMHDLNIVPVEPPYNYEEFESLLKTSAELRRVQSIRIFKVGDFGYIHGEKIDLPMPIIDLLCETETLYYEQLQDKNTLKVMLDLVNKGYWYFAED
;
A
#
# COMPACT_ATOMS: atom_id res chain seq x y z
N MET A 1 21.47 -0.94 0.98
CA MET A 1 21.91 0.46 0.70
C MET A 1 21.35 1.40 1.76
N ASN A 2 21.99 2.55 2.04
CA ASN A 2 21.48 3.51 3.00
C ASN A 2 21.11 4.81 2.28
N TYR A 3 19.81 4.94 1.93
CA TYR A 3 19.29 6.10 1.22
C TYR A 3 19.03 7.25 2.19
N LYS A 4 19.47 8.44 1.82
CA LYS A 4 19.26 9.66 2.60
C LYS A 4 18.45 10.67 1.82
N LEU A 5 17.29 11.05 2.35
CA LEU A 5 16.47 12.14 1.84
C LEU A 5 16.85 13.48 2.47
N THR A 6 16.72 14.53 1.66
CA THR A 6 16.92 15.94 2.09
C THR A 6 15.60 16.71 2.13
N ILE A 7 14.51 16.02 2.45
CA ILE A 7 13.18 16.63 2.57
C ILE A 7 13.04 17.29 3.94
N ASP A 8 12.61 18.53 3.98
CA ASP A 8 12.05 19.16 5.18
C ASP A 8 10.60 18.66 5.32
N TRP A 9 10.41 17.66 6.20
CA TRP A 9 9.11 17.02 6.38
C TRP A 9 8.06 17.98 6.98
N ASP A 10 8.44 18.93 7.84
CA ASP A 10 7.50 19.88 8.43
C ASP A 10 6.96 20.86 7.36
N ASP A 11 7.84 21.36 6.49
CA ASP A 11 7.45 22.17 5.34
C ASP A 11 6.60 21.36 4.36
N PHE A 12 7.02 20.12 4.04
CA PHE A 12 6.32 19.25 3.11
C PHE A 12 4.89 18.94 3.59
N LEU A 13 4.73 18.51 4.85
CA LEU A 13 3.42 18.19 5.42
C LEU A 13 2.52 19.44 5.53
N THR A 14 3.11 20.60 5.81
CA THR A 14 2.37 21.85 5.91
C THR A 14 1.86 22.33 4.55
N ASN A 15 2.67 22.24 3.49
CA ASN A 15 2.40 22.91 2.23
C ASN A 15 1.99 21.98 1.07
N TYR A 16 2.34 20.67 1.10
CA TYR A 16 2.19 19.81 -0.05
C TYR A 16 1.38 18.54 0.21
N TRP A 17 1.57 17.88 1.35
CA TRP A 17 0.90 16.62 1.65
C TRP A 17 -0.62 16.73 1.51
N GLN A 18 -1.21 15.94 0.60
CA GLN A 18 -2.63 15.92 0.24
C GLN A 18 -3.21 17.29 -0.20
N LYS A 19 -2.36 18.21 -0.60
CA LYS A 19 -2.75 19.60 -0.98
C LYS A 19 -2.43 19.91 -2.43
N LYS A 20 -1.16 19.79 -2.84
CA LYS A 20 -0.71 20.12 -4.19
C LYS A 20 0.55 19.34 -4.59
N PRO A 21 0.78 19.09 -5.88
CA PRO A 21 1.99 18.42 -6.36
C PRO A 21 3.23 19.32 -6.22
N VAL A 22 4.40 18.67 -6.12
CA VAL A 22 5.70 19.35 -6.04
C VAL A 22 6.83 18.46 -6.58
N ILE A 23 7.82 19.09 -7.22
CA ILE A 23 9.10 18.45 -7.54
C ILE A 23 10.12 18.84 -6.46
N LEU A 24 10.66 17.82 -5.82
CA LEU A 24 11.73 17.92 -4.82
C LEU A 24 13.04 17.58 -5.54
N ARG A 25 13.78 18.61 -5.90
CA ARG A 25 15.01 18.47 -6.69
C ARG A 25 16.14 17.89 -5.85
N LYS A 26 16.85 16.89 -6.39
CA LYS A 26 17.97 16.21 -5.72
C LYS A 26 17.63 15.78 -4.29
N ALA A 27 16.39 15.31 -4.11
CA ALA A 27 15.89 14.88 -2.81
C ALA A 27 16.67 13.67 -2.26
N PHE A 28 17.18 12.81 -3.12
CA PHE A 28 18.14 11.77 -2.73
C PHE A 28 19.58 12.22 -3.00
N VAL A 29 20.42 12.06 -1.98
CA VAL A 29 21.85 12.33 -2.11
C VAL A 29 22.54 11.10 -2.73
N ASN A 30 23.21 11.30 -3.86
CA ASN A 30 23.94 10.22 -4.56
C ASN A 30 23.08 8.98 -4.80
N PHE A 31 21.90 9.17 -5.40
CA PHE A 31 20.98 8.07 -5.70
C PHE A 31 21.65 7.03 -6.62
N ILE A 32 21.50 5.78 -6.24
CA ILE A 32 21.90 4.61 -7.03
C ILE A 32 20.67 3.71 -7.11
N ASP A 33 20.34 3.22 -8.30
CA ASP A 33 19.23 2.29 -8.48
C ASP A 33 19.45 1.00 -7.67
N PRO A 34 18.50 0.58 -6.84
CA PRO A 34 18.61 -0.66 -6.06
C PRO A 34 18.36 -1.92 -6.88
N ILE A 35 17.76 -1.78 -8.04
CA ILE A 35 17.41 -2.87 -8.95
C ILE A 35 17.76 -2.46 -10.37
N THR A 36 18.27 -3.39 -11.14
CA THR A 36 18.57 -3.21 -12.56
C THR A 36 17.35 -3.49 -13.45
N PRO A 37 17.32 -3.01 -14.71
CA PRO A 37 16.27 -3.38 -15.65
C PRO A 37 16.12 -4.90 -15.87
N ASP A 38 17.24 -5.63 -15.88
CA ASP A 38 17.24 -7.09 -16.09
C ASP A 38 16.64 -7.83 -14.88
N GLU A 39 16.97 -7.40 -13.65
CA GLU A 39 16.36 -7.94 -12.43
C GLU A 39 14.85 -7.65 -12.38
N LEU A 40 14.44 -6.42 -12.76
CA LEU A 40 13.03 -6.06 -12.85
C LEU A 40 12.28 -6.91 -13.88
N ALA A 41 12.90 -7.16 -15.04
CA ALA A 41 12.36 -8.04 -16.06
C ALA A 41 12.26 -9.49 -15.57
N GLY A 42 13.24 -9.95 -14.78
CA GLY A 42 13.20 -11.26 -14.11
C GLY A 42 12.01 -11.39 -13.16
N LEU A 43 11.76 -10.39 -12.30
CA LEU A 43 10.58 -10.40 -11.41
C LEU A 43 9.26 -10.50 -12.21
N ALA A 44 9.17 -9.83 -13.35
CA ALA A 44 7.95 -9.86 -14.17
C ALA A 44 7.73 -11.20 -14.93
N MET A 45 8.63 -12.17 -14.79
CA MET A 45 8.48 -13.53 -15.31
C MET A 45 7.82 -14.49 -14.30
N GLU A 46 7.75 -14.11 -13.03
CA GLU A 46 7.18 -14.94 -11.96
C GLU A 46 5.64 -14.82 -11.93
N GLU A 47 4.95 -15.94 -11.69
CA GLU A 47 3.48 -16.00 -11.69
C GLU A 47 2.86 -15.24 -10.51
N GLU A 48 3.58 -15.16 -9.38
CA GLU A 48 3.13 -14.53 -8.15
C GLU A 48 3.30 -13.00 -8.16
N ILE A 49 3.99 -12.45 -9.18
CA ILE A 49 4.34 -11.02 -9.22
C ILE A 49 3.48 -10.28 -10.24
N ASP A 50 2.64 -9.39 -9.74
CA ASP A 50 1.82 -8.54 -10.59
C ASP A 50 2.69 -7.61 -11.45
N SER A 51 2.61 -7.82 -12.75
CA SER A 51 3.35 -7.02 -13.73
C SER A 51 2.52 -6.72 -14.97
N ARG A 52 2.87 -5.61 -15.64
CA ARG A 52 2.25 -5.26 -16.92
C ARG A 52 3.21 -4.54 -17.84
N ILE A 53 3.05 -4.76 -19.14
CA ILE A 53 3.69 -3.98 -20.20
C ILE A 53 2.61 -3.10 -20.81
N VAL A 54 2.90 -1.79 -20.85
CA VAL A 54 2.07 -0.78 -21.53
C VAL A 54 2.84 -0.26 -22.72
N SER A 55 2.21 -0.17 -23.88
CA SER A 55 2.78 0.42 -25.08
C SER A 55 1.87 1.47 -25.71
N ASN A 56 2.48 2.48 -26.33
CA ASN A 56 1.80 3.59 -27.00
C ASN A 56 2.33 3.83 -28.41
N LYS A 57 2.65 2.75 -29.10
CA LYS A 57 3.23 2.80 -30.44
C LYS A 57 2.20 3.34 -31.46
N ASP A 58 2.62 4.28 -32.28
CA ASP A 58 1.78 4.91 -33.32
C ASP A 58 0.46 5.51 -32.79
N GLY A 59 0.45 5.93 -31.51
CA GLY A 59 -0.73 6.48 -30.85
C GLY A 59 -1.77 5.44 -30.43
N VAL A 60 -1.48 4.14 -30.60
CA VAL A 60 -2.33 3.04 -30.17
C VAL A 60 -1.87 2.54 -28.82
N TRP A 61 -2.75 2.58 -27.83
CA TRP A 61 -2.49 2.08 -26.49
C TRP A 61 -2.81 0.60 -26.39
N ASP A 62 -1.86 -0.17 -25.84
CA ASP A 62 -2.04 -1.60 -25.51
C ASP A 62 -1.47 -1.87 -24.11
N ALA A 63 -2.06 -2.86 -23.42
CA ALA A 63 -1.58 -3.30 -22.11
C ALA A 63 -1.68 -4.83 -22.02
N LYS A 64 -0.57 -5.45 -21.64
CA LYS A 64 -0.47 -6.90 -21.42
C LYS A 64 -0.07 -7.15 -19.99
N PHE A 65 -0.63 -8.17 -19.36
CA PHE A 65 -0.31 -8.57 -18.00
C PHE A 65 0.66 -9.76 -18.01
N GLY A 66 1.53 -9.80 -16.99
CA GLY A 66 2.43 -10.91 -16.76
C GLY A 66 1.72 -12.23 -16.39
N PRO A 67 2.48 -13.30 -16.18
CA PRO A 67 3.95 -13.36 -16.29
C PRO A 67 4.44 -13.29 -17.74
N PHE A 68 5.62 -12.68 -17.95
CA PHE A 68 6.21 -12.54 -19.27
C PHE A 68 7.30 -13.58 -19.49
N THR A 69 7.29 -14.24 -20.64
CA THR A 69 8.31 -15.25 -21.01
C THR A 69 9.39 -14.74 -21.92
N GLN A 70 9.18 -13.57 -22.56
CA GLN A 70 10.11 -12.97 -23.52
C GLN A 70 9.80 -11.48 -23.75
N TYR A 71 10.84 -10.71 -24.12
CA TYR A 71 10.76 -9.27 -24.38
C TYR A 71 11.16 -8.86 -25.80
N ASP A 72 11.70 -9.79 -26.60
CA ASP A 72 12.29 -9.52 -27.92
C ASP A 72 11.34 -8.87 -28.92
N ASN A 73 10.04 -9.06 -28.76
CA ASN A 73 9.00 -8.56 -29.69
C ASN A 73 8.50 -7.16 -29.36
N LEU A 74 9.00 -6.49 -28.29
CA LEU A 74 8.52 -5.19 -27.86
C LEU A 74 9.07 -4.02 -28.70
N GLY A 75 10.21 -4.24 -29.37
CA GLY A 75 10.93 -3.19 -30.06
C GLY A 75 11.81 -2.35 -29.13
N VAL A 76 12.34 -1.24 -29.64
CA VAL A 76 13.35 -0.42 -28.95
C VAL A 76 12.76 0.79 -28.23
N ASP A 77 11.50 1.13 -28.48
CA ASP A 77 10.86 2.34 -27.97
C ASP A 77 9.35 2.17 -27.70
N HIS A 78 8.74 3.16 -27.03
CA HIS A 78 7.29 3.29 -26.80
C HIS A 78 6.66 2.15 -25.98
N TRP A 79 7.39 1.53 -25.07
CA TRP A 79 6.84 0.58 -24.11
C TRP A 79 7.44 0.76 -22.72
N SER A 80 6.65 0.45 -21.71
CA SER A 80 7.05 0.46 -20.30
C SER A 80 6.71 -0.88 -19.67
N LEU A 81 7.61 -1.41 -18.85
CA LEU A 81 7.37 -2.51 -17.93
C LEU A 81 7.09 -1.93 -16.54
N LEU A 82 5.99 -2.33 -15.91
CA LEU A 82 5.62 -1.96 -14.56
C LEU A 82 5.52 -3.24 -13.72
N VAL A 83 6.14 -3.25 -12.54
CA VAL A 83 6.09 -4.35 -11.57
C VAL A 83 5.61 -3.78 -10.25
N GLN A 84 4.52 -4.36 -9.71
CA GLN A 84 3.93 -3.96 -8.45
C GLN A 84 4.64 -4.61 -7.26
N ALA A 85 4.54 -3.99 -6.10
CA ALA A 85 4.97 -4.53 -4.81
C ALA A 85 6.42 -5.08 -4.82
N VAL A 86 7.34 -4.42 -5.54
CA VAL A 86 8.74 -4.85 -5.68
C VAL A 86 9.45 -4.89 -4.33
N ASP A 87 9.01 -4.10 -3.36
CA ASP A 87 9.51 -4.15 -1.98
C ASP A 87 9.27 -5.50 -1.30
N HIS A 88 8.29 -6.29 -1.73
CA HIS A 88 8.04 -7.64 -1.21
C HIS A 88 9.00 -8.68 -1.76
N TRP A 89 9.50 -8.48 -2.97
CA TRP A 89 10.24 -9.47 -3.73
C TRP A 89 11.73 -9.15 -3.87
N HIS A 90 12.13 -7.88 -3.60
CA HIS A 90 13.50 -7.41 -3.78
C HIS A 90 13.99 -6.61 -2.58
N GLU A 91 14.81 -7.26 -1.73
CA GLU A 91 15.27 -6.70 -0.45
C GLU A 91 15.98 -5.33 -0.59
N GLN A 92 16.80 -5.17 -1.62
CA GLN A 92 17.49 -3.89 -1.84
C GLN A 92 16.54 -2.78 -2.24
N ALA A 93 15.53 -3.08 -3.08
CA ALA A 93 14.50 -2.10 -3.46
C ALA A 93 13.66 -1.67 -2.24
N ALA A 94 13.32 -2.59 -1.34
CA ALA A 94 12.63 -2.28 -0.10
C ALA A 94 13.37 -1.26 0.77
N THR A 95 14.71 -1.16 0.66
CA THR A 95 15.48 -0.15 1.41
C THR A 95 15.15 1.29 1.02
N LEU A 96 14.54 1.54 -0.17
CA LEU A 96 14.05 2.87 -0.58
C LEU A 96 12.91 3.38 0.31
N LEU A 97 12.18 2.49 0.98
CA LEU A 97 11.06 2.85 1.83
C LEU A 97 11.48 3.41 3.19
N LYS A 98 12.70 3.09 3.65
CA LYS A 98 13.20 3.50 4.98
C LYS A 98 13.07 5.01 5.26
N PRO A 99 13.42 5.91 4.32
CA PRO A 99 13.26 7.36 4.53
C PRO A 99 11.80 7.83 4.67
N PHE A 100 10.81 7.05 4.22
CA PHE A 100 9.38 7.37 4.29
C PHE A 100 8.70 6.78 5.54
N LYS A 101 9.45 6.10 6.43
CA LYS A 101 8.90 5.53 7.69
C LYS A 101 8.38 6.59 8.68
N CYS A 102 8.68 7.87 8.47
CA CYS A 102 8.11 8.98 9.25
C CYS A 102 6.67 9.32 8.87
N LEU A 103 6.19 8.88 7.72
CA LEU A 103 4.80 9.04 7.29
C LEU A 103 3.90 7.94 7.88
N PRO A 104 2.56 8.14 7.93
CA PRO A 104 1.63 7.15 8.44
C PRO A 104 1.71 5.81 7.67
N GLN A 105 2.39 4.82 8.24
CA GLN A 105 2.67 3.55 7.58
C GLN A 105 1.40 2.72 7.31
N TRP A 106 0.31 2.96 8.01
CA TRP A 106 -0.97 2.29 7.72
C TRP A 106 -1.58 2.70 6.37
N GLN A 107 -1.16 3.85 5.82
CA GLN A 107 -1.55 4.31 4.47
C GLN A 107 -0.58 3.84 3.39
N PHE A 108 0.63 3.40 3.76
CA PHE A 108 1.59 2.88 2.78
C PHE A 108 1.00 1.67 2.05
N ASP A 109 1.11 1.66 0.72
CA ASP A 109 0.63 0.59 -0.15
C ASP A 109 1.79 -0.32 -0.58
N ASP A 110 2.54 0.12 -1.58
CA ASP A 110 3.66 -0.64 -2.14
C ASP A 110 4.76 0.25 -2.74
N LEU A 111 5.81 -0.41 -3.20
CA LEU A 111 6.80 0.15 -4.11
C LEU A 111 6.61 -0.43 -5.51
N MET A 112 5.96 0.30 -6.39
CA MET A 112 5.94 -0.05 -7.82
C MET A 112 7.21 0.45 -8.51
N VAL A 113 7.84 -0.40 -9.33
CA VAL A 113 8.99 -0.01 -10.16
C VAL A 113 8.61 -0.07 -11.63
N SER A 114 9.02 0.94 -12.39
CA SER A 114 8.79 0.96 -13.83
C SER A 114 10.07 1.24 -14.62
N TYR A 115 10.35 0.38 -15.59
CA TYR A 115 11.30 0.64 -16.68
C TYR A 115 10.53 1.14 -17.89
N ALA A 116 11.07 2.15 -18.56
CA ALA A 116 10.44 2.74 -19.74
C ALA A 116 11.49 3.07 -20.81
N THR A 117 11.17 2.79 -22.06
CA THR A 117 11.97 3.14 -23.23
C THR A 117 11.64 4.55 -23.73
N GLN A 118 12.37 5.05 -24.73
CA GLN A 118 12.14 6.37 -25.32
C GLN A 118 10.67 6.58 -25.73
N GLY A 119 10.07 7.69 -25.29
CA GLY A 119 8.69 8.07 -25.61
C GLY A 119 7.61 7.24 -24.93
N ALA A 120 7.99 6.30 -24.08
CA ALA A 120 7.06 5.45 -23.35
C ALA A 120 6.50 6.11 -22.10
N GLY A 121 5.37 5.60 -21.63
CA GLY A 121 4.66 5.97 -20.41
C GLY A 121 3.38 5.16 -20.29
N VAL A 122 2.54 5.50 -19.32
CA VAL A 122 1.22 4.87 -19.13
C VAL A 122 0.05 5.74 -19.60
N GLY A 123 0.36 6.94 -20.11
CA GLY A 123 -0.59 7.93 -20.55
C GLY A 123 -1.15 8.80 -19.43
N PRO A 124 -1.96 9.82 -19.78
CA PRO A 124 -2.52 10.75 -18.82
C PRO A 124 -3.63 10.10 -17.99
N HIS A 125 -3.46 10.01 -16.68
CA HIS A 125 -4.40 9.36 -15.77
C HIS A 125 -4.52 10.08 -14.40
N ILE A 126 -5.41 9.61 -13.56
CA ILE A 126 -5.62 10.09 -12.20
C ILE A 126 -5.54 8.88 -11.27
N ASP A 127 -4.71 8.97 -10.23
CA ASP A 127 -4.64 7.97 -9.17
C ASP A 127 -5.53 8.32 -7.99
N ASN A 128 -6.00 7.27 -7.31
CA ASN A 128 -6.79 7.37 -6.08
C ASN A 128 -5.90 7.28 -4.81
N TYR A 129 -4.60 7.52 -4.94
CA TYR A 129 -3.62 7.49 -3.87
C TYR A 129 -2.60 8.62 -4.03
N ASP A 130 -1.93 8.95 -2.93
CA ASP A 130 -0.79 9.86 -2.93
C ASP A 130 0.45 9.09 -3.38
N VAL A 131 1.29 9.66 -4.24
CA VAL A 131 2.47 8.97 -4.74
C VAL A 131 3.72 9.85 -4.72
N PHE A 132 4.84 9.28 -4.27
CA PHE A 132 6.18 9.83 -4.45
C PHE A 132 6.87 9.06 -5.57
N ILE A 133 7.10 9.72 -6.68
CA ILE A 133 7.80 9.15 -7.83
C ILE A 133 9.27 9.56 -7.76
N ILE A 134 10.11 8.61 -7.42
CA ILE A 134 11.57 8.76 -7.36
C ILE A 134 12.11 8.48 -8.74
N GLN A 135 12.83 9.44 -9.34
CA GLN A 135 13.51 9.21 -10.61
C GLN A 135 14.82 8.48 -10.35
N GLY A 136 14.95 7.28 -10.89
CA GLY A 136 16.19 6.51 -10.99
C GLY A 136 16.97 6.83 -12.25
N MET A 137 17.50 5.81 -12.89
CA MET A 137 18.23 5.90 -14.17
C MET A 137 17.45 6.72 -15.21
N GLY A 138 18.14 7.56 -15.96
CA GLY A 138 17.57 8.36 -17.06
C GLY A 138 16.77 9.57 -16.58
N SER A 139 15.80 9.97 -17.39
CA SER A 139 14.92 11.11 -17.10
C SER A 139 13.53 10.93 -17.70
N ARG A 140 12.54 11.57 -17.09
CA ARG A 140 11.15 11.62 -17.59
C ARG A 140 10.62 13.05 -17.55
N ARG A 141 9.87 13.41 -18.60
CA ARG A 141 9.05 14.62 -18.59
C ARG A 141 7.73 14.32 -17.91
N TRP A 142 7.39 15.13 -16.93
CA TRP A 142 6.14 15.02 -16.18
C TRP A 142 5.27 16.25 -16.38
N GLN A 143 4.01 15.98 -16.72
CA GLN A 143 2.94 16.96 -16.73
C GLN A 143 1.95 16.61 -15.63
N VAL A 144 1.72 17.51 -14.70
CA VAL A 144 0.79 17.32 -13.58
C VAL A 144 -0.19 18.47 -13.52
N GLY A 145 -1.48 18.18 -13.51
CA GLY A 145 -2.56 19.15 -13.34
C GLY A 145 -3.01 19.33 -11.90
N ASP A 146 -3.81 20.33 -11.65
CA ASP A 146 -4.49 20.52 -10.36
C ASP A 146 -5.70 19.58 -10.25
N ARG A 147 -6.24 19.41 -9.04
CA ARG A 147 -7.45 18.60 -8.81
C ARG A 147 -8.69 19.29 -9.39
N ASP A 148 -9.48 18.51 -10.14
CA ASP A 148 -10.82 18.91 -10.55
C ASP A 148 -11.73 17.66 -10.62
N PRO A 149 -12.82 17.60 -9.85
CA PRO A 149 -13.74 16.46 -9.89
C PRO A 149 -14.49 16.33 -11.24
N ASN A 150 -14.41 17.33 -12.11
CA ASN A 150 -15.07 17.35 -13.40
C ASN A 150 -14.23 16.77 -14.55
N TYR A 151 -13.00 16.33 -14.31
CA TYR A 151 -12.18 15.72 -15.35
C TYR A 151 -12.88 14.52 -15.99
N LYS A 152 -12.94 14.55 -17.32
CA LYS A 152 -13.53 13.46 -18.10
C LYS A 152 -12.49 12.39 -18.37
N GLN A 153 -12.79 11.19 -17.93
CA GLN A 153 -11.98 10.02 -18.18
C GLN A 153 -12.60 9.16 -19.30
N PHE A 154 -11.74 8.40 -19.99
CA PHE A 154 -12.14 7.47 -21.04
C PHE A 154 -11.20 6.26 -21.05
N ASN A 155 -11.72 5.12 -21.50
CA ASN A 155 -10.91 3.92 -21.65
C ASN A 155 -10.09 4.03 -22.94
N ALA A 156 -8.79 4.35 -22.83
CA ALA A 156 -7.85 4.28 -23.94
C ALA A 156 -7.56 2.81 -24.32
N HIS A 157 -7.57 1.95 -23.31
CA HIS A 157 -7.58 0.49 -23.42
C HIS A 157 -8.44 -0.07 -22.29
N LYS A 158 -8.87 -1.34 -22.36
CA LYS A 158 -9.67 -1.99 -21.29
C LYS A 158 -9.01 -1.92 -19.89
N ALA A 159 -7.65 -1.80 -19.86
CA ALA A 159 -6.85 -1.71 -18.66
C ALA A 159 -6.25 -0.30 -18.42
N LEU A 160 -6.59 0.70 -19.23
CA LEU A 160 -6.03 2.05 -19.15
C LEU A 160 -7.13 3.10 -19.19
N LEU A 161 -7.38 3.71 -18.04
CA LEU A 161 -8.34 4.80 -17.89
C LEU A 161 -7.60 6.13 -17.98
N HIS A 162 -7.76 6.83 -19.09
CA HIS A 162 -7.08 8.09 -19.36
C HIS A 162 -7.96 9.30 -19.11
N VAL A 163 -7.31 10.44 -18.78
CA VAL A 163 -7.95 11.77 -18.75
C VAL A 163 -7.85 12.41 -20.13
N LYS A 164 -8.95 13.05 -20.59
CA LYS A 164 -8.98 13.66 -21.92
C LYS A 164 -8.04 14.85 -22.06
N GLU A 165 -8.25 15.84 -21.20
CA GLU A 165 -7.51 17.13 -21.26
C GLU A 165 -7.43 17.71 -19.85
N TYR A 166 -6.26 18.28 -19.52
CA TYR A 166 -6.05 19.07 -18.32
C TYR A 166 -4.96 20.12 -18.58
N GLN A 167 -4.96 21.19 -17.80
CA GLN A 167 -3.91 22.21 -17.84
C GLN A 167 -2.83 21.84 -16.84
N PRO A 168 -1.60 21.56 -17.28
CA PRO A 168 -0.51 21.25 -16.36
C PRO A 168 -0.10 22.49 -15.57
N ILE A 169 0.03 22.33 -14.26
CA ILE A 169 0.67 23.29 -13.34
C ILE A 169 2.14 22.95 -13.11
N ILE A 170 2.55 21.71 -13.42
CA ILE A 170 3.92 21.26 -13.54
C ILE A 170 4.07 20.69 -14.96
N ASP A 171 5.08 21.13 -15.72
CA ASP A 171 5.48 20.58 -17.00
C ASP A 171 7.01 20.63 -17.12
N GLU A 172 7.66 19.65 -16.47
CA GLU A 172 9.12 19.65 -16.27
C GLU A 172 9.73 18.27 -16.41
N ASP A 173 11.01 18.25 -16.76
CA ASP A 173 11.83 17.03 -16.74
C ASP A 173 12.36 16.80 -15.33
N ILE A 174 12.29 15.55 -14.85
CA ILE A 174 12.95 15.11 -13.63
C ILE A 174 14.08 14.13 -13.97
N ALA A 175 15.13 14.17 -13.18
CA ALA A 175 16.34 13.39 -13.36
C ALA A 175 16.70 12.59 -12.10
N THR A 176 17.67 11.70 -12.22
CA THR A 176 18.11 10.79 -11.14
C THR A 176 18.27 11.51 -9.80
N GLY A 177 17.56 11.02 -8.78
CA GLY A 177 17.52 11.56 -7.42
C GLY A 177 16.50 12.65 -7.16
N ASP A 178 15.78 13.13 -8.20
CA ASP A 178 14.60 13.98 -8.01
C ASP A 178 13.41 13.13 -7.53
N ILE A 179 12.49 13.75 -6.78
CA ILE A 179 11.20 13.17 -6.41
C ILE A 179 10.10 14.10 -6.91
N LEU A 180 9.11 13.52 -7.59
CA LEU A 180 7.84 14.18 -7.86
C LEU A 180 6.80 13.60 -6.89
N TYR A 181 6.20 14.46 -6.08
CA TYR A 181 5.03 14.13 -5.26
C TYR A 181 3.75 14.55 -5.98
N ILE A 182 2.81 13.62 -6.10
CA ILE A 182 1.51 13.85 -6.70
C ILE A 182 0.43 13.41 -5.69
N PRO A 183 -0.40 14.34 -5.19
CA PRO A 183 -1.51 13.96 -4.31
C PRO A 183 -2.65 13.33 -5.09
N THR A 184 -3.44 12.49 -4.43
CA THR A 184 -4.62 11.83 -5.00
C THR A 184 -5.52 12.79 -5.74
N GLY A 185 -6.04 12.38 -6.91
CA GLY A 185 -6.98 13.18 -7.72
C GLY A 185 -6.34 14.20 -8.67
N CYS A 186 -5.01 14.33 -8.69
CA CYS A 186 -4.31 15.17 -9.66
C CYS A 186 -4.03 14.39 -10.95
N PRO A 187 -4.48 14.87 -12.13
CA PRO A 187 -4.15 14.24 -13.40
C PRO A 187 -2.67 14.38 -13.69
N HIS A 188 -2.06 13.33 -14.21
CA HIS A 188 -0.64 13.38 -14.55
C HIS A 188 -0.27 12.47 -15.71
N ASN A 189 0.85 12.78 -16.34
CA ASN A 189 1.40 12.02 -17.45
C ASN A 189 2.94 12.09 -17.42
N GLY A 190 3.57 10.93 -17.34
CA GLY A 190 5.02 10.79 -17.40
C GLY A 190 5.45 10.17 -18.72
N THR A 191 6.38 10.82 -19.44
CA THR A 191 6.95 10.33 -20.69
C THR A 191 8.45 10.20 -20.57
N SER A 192 9.00 9.05 -20.91
CA SER A 192 10.42 8.76 -20.81
C SER A 192 11.23 9.46 -21.89
N ILE A 193 12.37 10.04 -21.48
CA ILE A 193 13.37 10.64 -22.35
C ILE A 193 14.56 9.68 -22.41
N GLY A 194 14.56 8.79 -23.41
CA GLY A 194 15.47 7.65 -23.44
C GLY A 194 14.99 6.50 -22.54
N GLU A 195 15.91 5.63 -22.16
CA GLU A 195 15.65 4.57 -21.18
C GLU A 195 15.64 5.15 -19.76
N SER A 196 14.70 4.70 -18.93
CA SER A 196 14.59 5.22 -17.58
C SER A 196 14.00 4.21 -16.61
N LEU A 197 14.43 4.28 -15.33
CA LEU A 197 13.80 3.64 -14.18
C LEU A 197 13.12 4.68 -13.29
N SER A 198 11.96 4.38 -12.76
CA SER A 198 11.34 5.16 -11.68
C SER A 198 10.67 4.25 -10.65
N TYR A 199 10.60 4.77 -9.43
CA TYR A 199 10.12 4.07 -8.23
C TYR A 199 8.96 4.85 -7.66
N SER A 200 7.78 4.26 -7.65
CA SER A 200 6.57 4.90 -7.12
C SER A 200 6.27 4.35 -5.73
N VAL A 201 6.38 5.21 -4.72
CA VAL A 201 6.02 4.89 -3.33
C VAL A 201 4.59 5.35 -3.11
N GLY A 202 3.65 4.41 -3.03
CA GLY A 202 2.22 4.65 -2.94
C GLY A 202 1.74 4.80 -1.50
N PHE A 203 0.84 5.78 -1.25
CA PHE A 203 0.12 5.95 0.01
C PHE A 203 -1.38 5.96 -0.29
N MET A 204 -2.06 4.87 0.07
CA MET A 204 -3.46 4.67 -0.25
C MET A 204 -4.37 5.65 0.48
N THR A 205 -5.34 6.18 -0.25
CA THR A 205 -6.40 7.01 0.29
C THR A 205 -7.74 6.29 0.12
N GLN A 206 -8.27 5.75 1.20
CA GLN A 206 -9.54 5.04 1.17
C GLN A 206 -10.71 6.03 1.15
N THR A 207 -11.73 5.71 0.34
CA THR A 207 -12.97 6.51 0.31
C THR A 207 -13.86 6.19 1.52
N SER A 208 -14.70 7.16 1.90
CA SER A 208 -15.69 6.94 2.96
C SER A 208 -16.62 5.75 2.66
N GLN A 209 -16.91 5.49 1.39
CA GLN A 209 -17.73 4.36 0.95
C GLN A 209 -17.03 3.03 1.20
N GLN A 210 -15.73 2.92 0.89
CA GLN A 210 -14.94 1.72 1.15
C GLN A 210 -14.84 1.44 2.66
N LEU A 211 -14.54 2.46 3.47
CA LEU A 211 -14.48 2.35 4.93
C LEU A 211 -15.83 1.92 5.50
N LEU A 212 -16.93 2.55 5.07
CA LEU A 212 -18.28 2.21 5.55
C LEU A 212 -18.67 0.79 5.17
N SER A 213 -18.41 0.35 3.94
CA SER A 213 -18.69 -1.02 3.48
C SER A 213 -17.93 -2.04 4.33
N SER A 214 -16.62 -1.86 4.47
CA SER A 214 -15.78 -2.76 5.27
C SER A 214 -16.19 -2.80 6.76
N PHE A 215 -16.56 -1.65 7.33
CA PHE A 215 -17.06 -1.62 8.71
C PHE A 215 -18.41 -2.34 8.84
N ALA A 216 -19.31 -2.18 7.87
CA ALA A 216 -20.61 -2.85 7.89
C ALA A 216 -20.45 -4.38 7.80
N ASP A 217 -19.57 -4.88 6.92
CA ASP A 217 -19.26 -6.30 6.81
C ASP A 217 -18.69 -6.84 8.14
N TYR A 218 -17.74 -6.11 8.74
CA TYR A 218 -17.17 -6.47 10.04
C TYR A 218 -18.25 -6.54 11.14
N VAL A 219 -19.18 -5.59 11.20
CA VAL A 219 -20.28 -5.56 12.17
C VAL A 219 -21.19 -6.78 11.99
N ILE A 220 -21.53 -7.12 10.75
CA ILE A 220 -22.39 -8.29 10.44
C ILE A 220 -21.75 -9.59 10.91
N ASP A 221 -20.44 -9.74 10.71
CA ASP A 221 -19.72 -10.98 11.00
C ASP A 221 -19.36 -11.13 12.49
N ASN A 222 -19.18 -10.02 13.22
CA ASN A 222 -18.59 -10.05 14.57
C ASN A 222 -19.53 -9.65 15.71
N LEU A 223 -20.70 -9.05 15.42
CA LEU A 223 -21.68 -8.79 16.49
C LEU A 223 -22.52 -10.04 16.77
N PRO A 224 -22.40 -10.64 17.97
CA PRO A 224 -23.08 -11.90 18.31
C PRO A 224 -24.60 -11.75 18.48
N ILE A 225 -25.09 -10.55 18.69
CA ILE A 225 -26.50 -10.26 18.96
C ILE A 225 -26.97 -9.09 18.12
N SER A 226 -28.00 -9.31 17.32
CA SER A 226 -28.66 -8.25 16.56
C SER A 226 -29.40 -7.29 17.48
N VAL A 227 -29.14 -6.00 17.35
CA VAL A 227 -29.86 -4.94 18.05
C VAL A 227 -31.02 -4.47 17.16
N TYR A 228 -32.24 -4.78 17.57
CA TYR A 228 -33.42 -4.38 16.81
C TYR A 228 -33.82 -2.95 17.12
N TYR A 229 -34.37 -2.24 16.13
CA TYR A 229 -35.02 -0.96 16.34
C TYR A 229 -36.20 -1.14 17.34
N GLN A 230 -36.30 -0.25 18.30
CA GLN A 230 -37.36 -0.24 19.31
C GLN A 230 -37.94 1.17 19.46
N ASP A 231 -39.27 1.24 19.57
CA ASP A 231 -40.00 2.48 19.85
C ASP A 231 -41.13 2.22 20.87
N PRO A 232 -40.78 1.96 22.15
CA PRO A 232 -41.79 1.67 23.18
C PRO A 232 -42.71 2.86 23.48
N ASP A 233 -42.30 4.08 23.15
CA ASP A 233 -43.05 5.32 23.39
C ASP A 233 -43.77 5.83 22.13
N LEU A 234 -43.99 4.94 21.16
CA LEU A 234 -44.63 5.27 19.88
C LEU A 234 -45.99 5.95 20.11
N LYS A 235 -46.19 7.10 19.46
CA LYS A 235 -47.49 7.78 19.42
C LYS A 235 -48.09 7.62 18.04
N LEU A 236 -49.42 7.44 18.00
CA LEU A 236 -50.11 7.32 16.68
C LEU A 236 -49.88 8.58 15.85
N PRO A 237 -49.30 8.46 14.65
CA PRO A 237 -49.09 9.59 13.79
C PRO A 237 -50.38 10.05 13.11
N ASN A 238 -50.47 11.34 12.79
CA ASN A 238 -51.59 11.88 11.99
C ASN A 238 -51.56 11.37 10.55
N ASP A 239 -50.37 11.02 10.03
CA ASP A 239 -50.14 10.46 8.71
C ASP A 239 -49.23 9.23 8.86
N SER A 240 -49.80 8.06 8.68
CA SER A 240 -49.11 6.76 8.85
C SER A 240 -48.10 6.45 7.73
N HIS A 241 -48.14 7.20 6.65
CA HIS A 241 -47.19 7.06 5.51
C HIS A 241 -45.99 8.00 5.64
N ARG A 242 -45.98 8.86 6.66
CA ARG A 242 -44.87 9.80 6.91
C ARG A 242 -43.98 9.30 8.05
N VAL A 243 -42.72 8.96 7.78
CA VAL A 243 -41.69 8.73 8.80
C VAL A 243 -41.44 10.04 9.56
N GLN A 244 -41.55 10.00 10.88
CA GLN A 244 -41.40 11.20 11.71
C GLN A 244 -39.91 11.55 11.91
N PRO A 245 -39.56 12.81 12.13
CA PRO A 245 -38.17 13.21 12.35
C PRO A 245 -37.49 12.47 13.52
N TYR A 246 -38.23 12.16 14.59
CA TYR A 246 -37.68 11.44 15.73
C TYR A 246 -37.37 9.96 15.41
N GLU A 247 -38.17 9.32 14.52
CA GLU A 247 -37.92 7.95 14.08
C GLU A 247 -36.66 7.88 13.22
N LEU A 248 -36.50 8.84 12.28
CA LEU A 248 -35.24 8.97 11.51
C LEU A 248 -34.05 9.16 12.42
N LYS A 249 -34.20 10.02 13.45
CA LYS A 249 -33.11 10.22 14.42
C LYS A 249 -32.76 8.96 15.19
N LYS A 250 -33.71 8.18 15.65
CA LYS A 250 -33.47 6.91 16.33
C LYS A 250 -32.70 5.92 15.46
N VAL A 251 -33.05 5.80 14.18
CA VAL A 251 -32.33 4.95 13.21
C VAL A 251 -30.91 5.45 13.01
N GLN A 252 -30.72 6.78 12.83
CA GLN A 252 -29.40 7.37 12.73
C GLN A 252 -28.55 7.13 13.98
N ASP A 253 -29.12 7.35 15.16
CA ASP A 253 -28.41 7.17 16.43
C ASP A 253 -28.00 5.69 16.59
N GLN A 254 -28.84 4.72 16.23
CA GLN A 254 -28.52 3.30 16.27
C GLN A 254 -27.31 2.93 15.41
N ILE A 255 -27.20 3.50 14.21
CA ILE A 255 -26.04 3.29 13.32
C ILE A 255 -24.80 4.01 13.88
N ILE A 256 -24.97 5.25 14.33
CA ILE A 256 -23.88 6.06 14.89
C ILE A 256 -23.29 5.42 16.14
N ASP A 257 -24.10 4.79 16.97
CA ASP A 257 -23.65 4.13 18.21
C ASP A 257 -22.71 2.95 17.92
N LEU A 258 -22.91 2.23 16.82
CA LEU A 258 -21.97 1.19 16.38
C LEU A 258 -20.59 1.82 16.07
N ILE A 259 -20.58 2.91 15.29
CA ILE A 259 -19.32 3.61 14.91
C ILE A 259 -18.65 4.22 16.15
N LYS A 260 -19.43 4.75 17.09
CA LYS A 260 -18.92 5.38 18.31
C LYS A 260 -18.49 4.39 19.39
N THR A 261 -18.71 3.11 19.23
CA THR A 261 -18.27 2.08 20.18
C THR A 261 -16.78 1.80 19.99
N PRO A 262 -15.88 2.29 20.87
CA PRO A 262 -14.43 2.25 20.62
C PRO A 262 -13.89 0.83 20.47
N SER A 263 -14.40 -0.13 21.26
CA SER A 263 -13.96 -1.53 21.19
C SER A 263 -14.30 -2.18 19.84
N LEU A 264 -15.45 -1.84 19.27
CA LEU A 264 -15.87 -2.35 17.96
C LEU A 264 -15.12 -1.67 16.83
N PHE A 265 -15.07 -0.33 16.84
CA PHE A 265 -14.45 0.46 15.79
C PHE A 265 -12.93 0.24 15.72
N ASN A 266 -12.24 0.23 16.86
CA ASN A 266 -10.80 0.03 16.93
C ASN A 266 -10.41 -1.40 16.50
N ASP A 267 -11.18 -2.42 16.88
CA ASP A 267 -10.90 -3.80 16.48
C ASP A 267 -11.08 -3.99 14.97
N TRP A 268 -12.19 -3.45 14.42
CA TRP A 268 -12.37 -3.41 12.96
C TRP A 268 -11.20 -2.71 12.27
N PHE A 269 -10.86 -1.49 12.70
CA PHE A 269 -9.85 -0.68 12.02
C PHE A 269 -8.46 -1.33 12.07
N GLY A 270 -8.09 -1.89 13.23
CA GLY A 270 -6.83 -2.62 13.38
C GLY A 270 -6.72 -3.82 12.45
N ARG A 271 -7.78 -4.60 12.33
CA ARG A 271 -7.84 -5.72 11.38
C ARG A 271 -7.79 -5.23 9.94
N HIS A 272 -8.58 -4.22 9.62
CA HIS A 272 -8.72 -3.68 8.27
C HIS A 272 -7.40 -3.14 7.71
N ILE A 273 -6.66 -2.33 8.48
CA ILE A 273 -5.40 -1.73 8.01
C ILE A 273 -4.22 -2.71 7.97
N THR A 274 -4.35 -3.89 8.58
CA THR A 274 -3.32 -4.93 8.54
C THR A 274 -3.58 -6.02 7.50
N LEU A 275 -4.74 -5.99 6.82
CA LEU A 275 -4.97 -6.89 5.69
C LEU A 275 -3.95 -6.62 4.57
N PRO A 276 -3.50 -7.67 3.88
CA PRO A 276 -2.61 -7.50 2.74
C PRO A 276 -3.31 -6.74 1.62
N MET A 277 -2.58 -5.87 0.95
CA MET A 277 -3.06 -5.11 -0.21
C MET A 277 -2.82 -5.86 -1.51
N HIS A 278 -1.81 -6.74 -1.51
CA HIS A 278 -1.41 -7.58 -2.63
C HIS A 278 -1.45 -9.05 -2.22
N ASP A 279 -1.55 -9.96 -3.19
CA ASP A 279 -1.35 -11.38 -2.92
C ASP A 279 0.13 -11.62 -2.67
N LEU A 280 0.45 -12.10 -1.47
CA LEU A 280 1.83 -12.18 -0.98
C LEU A 280 2.40 -13.58 -1.05
N ASN A 281 1.62 -14.54 -1.55
CA ASN A 281 1.98 -15.95 -1.58
C ASN A 281 2.61 -16.45 -0.25
N ILE A 282 1.98 -16.08 0.88
CA ILE A 282 2.45 -16.50 2.21
C ILE A 282 2.15 -17.99 2.38
N VAL A 283 3.22 -18.79 2.49
CA VAL A 283 3.11 -20.24 2.63
C VAL A 283 3.26 -20.63 4.09
N PRO A 284 2.24 -21.26 4.72
CA PRO A 284 2.37 -21.83 6.05
C PRO A 284 3.45 -22.91 6.11
N VAL A 285 4.05 -23.08 7.28
CA VAL A 285 5.07 -24.11 7.51
C VAL A 285 4.41 -25.50 7.53
N GLU A 286 4.88 -26.41 6.68
CA GLU A 286 4.38 -27.79 6.62
C GLU A 286 5.53 -28.83 6.72
N PRO A 287 5.50 -29.73 7.71
CA PRO A 287 4.57 -29.76 8.84
C PRO A 287 4.82 -28.60 9.84
N PRO A 288 3.80 -28.11 10.56
CA PRO A 288 3.97 -27.02 11.50
C PRO A 288 4.91 -27.42 12.65
N TYR A 289 5.76 -26.50 13.08
CA TYR A 289 6.61 -26.70 14.25
C TYR A 289 5.77 -26.91 15.50
N ASN A 290 6.18 -27.86 16.35
CA ASN A 290 5.73 -27.91 17.73
C ASN A 290 6.53 -26.94 18.62
N TYR A 291 6.11 -26.78 19.87
CA TYR A 291 6.74 -25.79 20.76
C TYR A 291 8.22 -26.10 21.05
N GLU A 292 8.59 -27.35 21.25
CA GLU A 292 9.96 -27.79 21.59
C GLU A 292 10.89 -27.59 20.39
N GLU A 293 10.46 -27.93 19.20
CA GLU A 293 11.17 -27.70 17.94
C GLU A 293 11.39 -26.21 17.69
N PHE A 294 10.33 -25.42 17.79
CA PHE A 294 10.41 -23.98 17.61
C PHE A 294 11.38 -23.31 18.61
N GLU A 295 11.25 -23.63 19.92
CA GLU A 295 12.11 -23.05 20.94
C GLU A 295 13.58 -23.49 20.74
N SER A 296 13.83 -24.73 20.34
CA SER A 296 15.18 -25.25 20.04
C SER A 296 15.79 -24.53 18.85
N LEU A 297 15.04 -24.38 17.76
CA LEU A 297 15.49 -23.64 16.58
C LEU A 297 15.79 -22.19 16.91
N LEU A 298 14.90 -21.51 17.63
CA LEU A 298 15.06 -20.11 18.00
C LEU A 298 16.30 -19.88 18.90
N LYS A 299 16.68 -20.86 19.73
CA LYS A 299 17.89 -20.81 20.55
C LYS A 299 19.18 -21.07 19.76
N THR A 300 19.08 -21.80 18.65
CA THR A 300 20.25 -22.22 17.85
C THR A 300 20.38 -21.42 16.56
N SER A 301 19.29 -20.88 16.02
CA SER A 301 19.29 -20.02 14.84
C SER A 301 19.71 -18.60 15.17
N ALA A 302 20.48 -17.98 14.30
CA ALA A 302 20.93 -16.63 14.51
C ALA A 302 19.78 -15.61 14.50
N GLU A 303 18.77 -15.79 13.64
CA GLU A 303 17.77 -14.77 13.37
C GLU A 303 16.41 -15.37 13.04
N LEU A 304 15.35 -14.73 13.56
CA LEU A 304 13.97 -14.92 13.12
C LEU A 304 13.54 -13.67 12.34
N ARG A 305 13.29 -13.79 11.05
CA ARG A 305 12.97 -12.67 10.16
C ARG A 305 11.50 -12.61 9.83
N ARG A 306 10.97 -11.39 9.81
CA ARG A 306 9.61 -11.14 9.35
C ARG A 306 9.56 -11.13 7.82
N VAL A 307 8.53 -11.73 7.23
CA VAL A 307 8.21 -11.56 5.82
C VAL A 307 7.86 -10.09 5.57
N GLN A 308 8.49 -9.46 4.60
CA GLN A 308 8.46 -8.00 4.41
C GLN A 308 7.06 -7.43 4.21
N SER A 309 6.18 -8.20 3.61
CA SER A 309 4.79 -7.85 3.35
C SER A 309 3.88 -7.88 4.59
N ILE A 310 4.33 -8.44 5.71
CA ILE A 310 3.52 -8.56 6.92
C ILE A 310 3.38 -7.21 7.61
N ARG A 311 2.14 -6.74 7.65
CA ARG A 311 1.75 -5.46 8.25
C ARG A 311 1.39 -5.64 9.71
N ILE A 312 2.01 -4.84 10.58
CA ILE A 312 1.74 -4.84 12.03
C ILE A 312 1.46 -3.41 12.45
N PHE A 313 0.31 -3.19 13.09
CA PHE A 313 -0.06 -1.87 13.59
C PHE A 313 -0.66 -1.95 14.99
N LYS A 314 -0.61 -0.83 15.69
CA LYS A 314 -1.23 -0.61 17.00
C LYS A 314 -2.49 0.24 16.82
N VAL A 315 -3.61 -0.21 17.39
CA VAL A 315 -4.84 0.60 17.47
C VAL A 315 -5.39 0.52 18.88
N GLY A 316 -5.44 1.65 19.58
CA GLY A 316 -5.69 1.69 21.01
C GLY A 316 -4.62 0.91 21.78
N ASP A 317 -5.05 0.02 22.68
CA ASP A 317 -4.17 -0.78 23.53
C ASP A 317 -3.85 -2.17 22.94
N PHE A 318 -4.03 -2.37 21.64
CA PHE A 318 -3.90 -3.67 21.01
C PHE A 318 -3.01 -3.63 19.75
N GLY A 319 -2.31 -4.74 19.50
CA GLY A 319 -1.61 -5.00 18.25
C GLY A 319 -2.47 -5.80 17.28
N TYR A 320 -2.23 -5.55 16.00
CA TYR A 320 -2.88 -6.28 14.90
C TYR A 320 -1.85 -6.67 13.87
N ILE A 321 -2.01 -7.84 13.29
CA ILE A 321 -1.15 -8.41 12.27
C ILE A 321 -1.98 -9.14 11.24
N HIS A 322 -1.81 -8.85 9.97
CA HIS A 322 -2.43 -9.58 8.87
C HIS A 322 -3.93 -9.88 9.06
N GLY A 323 -4.70 -8.88 9.51
CA GLY A 323 -6.13 -8.99 9.80
C GLY A 323 -6.49 -9.61 11.15
N GLU A 324 -5.52 -10.01 11.96
CA GLU A 324 -5.74 -10.64 13.25
C GLU A 324 -5.31 -9.75 14.42
N LYS A 325 -6.04 -9.83 15.53
CA LYS A 325 -5.66 -9.20 16.79
C LYS A 325 -4.61 -10.04 17.51
N ILE A 326 -3.56 -9.40 18.02
CA ILE A 326 -2.46 -10.08 18.72
C ILE A 326 -2.66 -9.93 20.25
N ASP A 327 -2.60 -11.04 20.96
CA ASP A 327 -2.63 -11.07 22.42
C ASP A 327 -1.22 -11.12 23.01
N LEU A 328 -0.53 -9.99 22.93
CA LEU A 328 0.82 -9.79 23.45
C LEU A 328 0.92 -8.49 24.27
N PRO A 329 1.84 -8.42 25.25
CA PRO A 329 2.13 -7.17 25.95
C PRO A 329 2.60 -6.07 25.00
N MET A 330 2.18 -4.83 25.27
CA MET A 330 2.50 -3.67 24.41
C MET A 330 3.98 -3.51 24.08
N PRO A 331 4.95 -3.71 25.00
CA PRO A 331 6.38 -3.65 24.68
C PRO A 331 6.83 -4.67 23.62
N ILE A 332 6.19 -5.84 23.58
CA ILE A 332 6.46 -6.86 22.53
C ILE A 332 5.84 -6.42 21.20
N ILE A 333 4.61 -5.88 21.24
CA ILE A 333 3.97 -5.34 20.02
C ILE A 333 4.80 -4.19 19.45
N ASP A 334 5.35 -3.29 20.31
CA ASP A 334 6.26 -2.22 19.91
C ASP A 334 7.49 -2.80 19.20
N LEU A 335 8.10 -3.82 19.79
CA LEU A 335 9.25 -4.52 19.19
C LEU A 335 8.90 -5.11 17.83
N LEU A 336 7.75 -5.79 17.68
CA LEU A 336 7.28 -6.35 16.42
C LEU A 336 7.01 -5.30 15.34
N CYS A 337 6.55 -4.12 15.71
CA CYS A 337 6.34 -3.00 14.78
C CYS A 337 7.66 -2.39 14.28
N GLU A 338 8.65 -2.29 15.14
CA GLU A 338 9.89 -1.56 14.88
C GLU A 338 10.97 -2.40 14.21
N THR A 339 10.96 -3.74 14.43
CA THR A 339 12.02 -4.64 13.96
C THR A 339 11.52 -5.62 12.92
N GLU A 340 12.39 -5.89 11.96
CA GLU A 340 12.20 -6.94 10.95
C GLU A 340 12.88 -8.25 11.36
N THR A 341 13.79 -8.18 12.34
CA THR A 341 14.58 -9.32 12.84
C THR A 341 14.44 -9.43 14.35
N LEU A 342 14.23 -10.64 14.85
CA LEU A 342 14.07 -10.97 16.25
C LEU A 342 15.08 -12.04 16.67
N TYR A 343 15.49 -11.98 17.94
CA TYR A 343 16.40 -12.92 18.58
C TYR A 343 15.75 -13.54 19.81
N TYR A 344 16.20 -14.74 20.21
CA TYR A 344 15.65 -15.48 21.36
C TYR A 344 15.59 -14.64 22.64
N GLU A 345 16.61 -13.83 22.91
CA GLU A 345 16.73 -13.02 24.13
C GLU A 345 15.59 -11.99 24.27
N GLN A 346 14.97 -11.60 23.16
CA GLN A 346 13.86 -10.62 23.13
C GLN A 346 12.49 -11.26 23.41
N LEU A 347 12.38 -12.59 23.33
CA LEU A 347 11.11 -13.34 23.28
C LEU A 347 10.95 -14.34 24.45
N GLN A 348 11.67 -14.18 25.56
CA GLN A 348 11.79 -15.20 26.62
C GLN A 348 10.50 -15.53 27.39
N ASP A 349 9.45 -14.71 27.29
CA ASP A 349 8.16 -15.02 27.94
C ASP A 349 7.42 -16.14 27.22
N LYS A 350 6.91 -17.12 28.00
CA LYS A 350 6.26 -18.32 27.43
C LYS A 350 5.04 -18.01 26.60
N ASN A 351 4.26 -16.98 26.96
CA ASN A 351 3.09 -16.59 26.15
C ASN A 351 3.54 -15.97 24.83
N THR A 352 4.56 -15.11 24.86
CA THR A 352 5.19 -14.53 23.67
C THR A 352 5.69 -15.62 22.73
N LEU A 353 6.42 -16.63 23.25
CA LEU A 353 6.91 -17.74 22.45
C LEU A 353 5.77 -18.55 21.77
N LYS A 354 4.64 -18.75 22.44
CA LYS A 354 3.48 -19.42 21.87
C LYS A 354 2.84 -18.63 20.71
N VAL A 355 2.67 -17.33 20.90
CA VAL A 355 2.14 -16.46 19.84
C VAL A 355 3.10 -16.42 18.67
N MET A 356 4.41 -16.29 18.92
CA MET A 356 5.41 -16.30 17.85
C MET A 356 5.46 -17.63 17.10
N LEU A 357 5.30 -18.76 17.81
CA LEU A 357 5.17 -20.07 17.16
C LEU A 357 3.99 -20.11 16.18
N ASP A 358 2.83 -19.59 16.59
CA ASP A 358 1.66 -19.50 15.71
C ASP A 358 1.94 -18.63 14.47
N LEU A 359 2.55 -17.46 14.67
CA LEU A 359 2.91 -16.55 13.60
C LEU A 359 3.97 -17.14 12.64
N VAL A 360 4.93 -17.92 13.15
CA VAL A 360 5.90 -18.65 12.32
C VAL A 360 5.21 -19.76 11.53
N ASN A 361 4.36 -20.55 12.18
CA ASN A 361 3.62 -21.62 11.50
C ASN A 361 2.67 -21.09 10.41
N LYS A 362 2.16 -19.87 10.56
CA LYS A 362 1.39 -19.16 9.53
C LYS A 362 2.26 -18.61 8.39
N GLY A 363 3.59 -18.69 8.50
CA GLY A 363 4.53 -18.18 7.51
C GLY A 363 4.78 -16.67 7.58
N TYR A 364 4.41 -15.99 8.69
CA TYR A 364 4.63 -14.55 8.85
C TYR A 364 6.04 -14.18 9.28
N TRP A 365 6.74 -15.12 9.94
CA TRP A 365 8.16 -15.11 10.24
C TRP A 365 8.81 -16.40 9.80
N TYR A 366 10.09 -16.37 9.52
CA TYR A 366 10.87 -17.53 9.14
C TYR A 366 12.26 -17.49 9.79
N PHE A 367 12.84 -18.65 10.03
CA PHE A 367 14.23 -18.76 10.46
C PHE A 367 15.14 -18.45 9.27
N ALA A 368 16.03 -17.46 9.43
CA ALA A 368 17.02 -17.19 8.40
C ALA A 368 18.02 -18.36 8.38
N GLU A 369 18.26 -18.92 7.20
CA GLU A 369 19.35 -19.87 6.98
C GLU A 369 20.67 -19.07 6.86
N ASP A 370 21.75 -19.60 7.45
CA ASP A 370 23.10 -19.01 7.38
C ASP A 370 23.70 -19.03 5.96
#